data_1ea8d3d6c258deff50db2825b86e6f04
#
_entry.id   1ea8d3d6c258deff50db2825b86e6f04
#
_cell.length_a   1.000
_cell.length_b   1.000
_cell.length_c   1.000
_cell.angle_alpha   90.00
_cell.angle_beta   90.00
_cell.angle_gamma   90.00
#
_symmetry.space_group_name_H-M   'P 1'
#
loop_
_entity.id
_entity.type
_entity.pdbx_description
1 polymer ?
#
loop_
_entity_poly.entity_id
_entity_poly.type
_entity_poly.pdbx_seq_one_letter_code
_entity_poly.pdbx_strand_id
1 'polypeptide(L)'
;PKGHGTGAWIEGPEFPEGTKVTELEDVTTTGGSAIKAVEKLRDAGYVVERVVTIVDRQEGAIEAMATKDIELRRLFTIDDLV
;
A
#
# COMPACT_ATOMS: atom_id res chain seq x y z
N PRO A 1 -0.53 -20.98 0.11
CA PRO A 1 -0.03 -20.23 -0.12
C PRO A 1 0.07 -19.09 -0.10
N LYS A 2 0.55 -18.45 -0.32
CA LYS A 2 0.49 -17.63 -0.21
C LYS A 2 1.40 -16.66 -0.28
N GLY A 3 1.36 -15.51 -0.57
CA GLY A 3 2.39 -14.54 -0.63
C GLY A 3 2.95 -14.32 0.73
N HIS A 4 4.20 -14.19 0.82
CA HIS A 4 4.89 -13.96 2.05
C HIS A 4 5.86 -12.85 1.87
N GLY A 5 6.51 -12.48 2.93
CA GLY A 5 7.52 -11.46 2.91
C GLY A 5 6.89 -10.12 2.73
N THR A 6 7.44 -9.33 1.88
CA THR A 6 7.03 -7.93 1.77
C THR A 6 5.86 -7.72 0.85
N GLY A 7 5.43 -8.74 0.14
CA GLY A 7 4.39 -8.51 -0.82
C GLY A 7 3.02 -8.64 -0.23
N ALA A 8 2.07 -8.03 -0.87
CA ALA A 8 0.69 -8.32 -0.60
C ALA A 8 0.36 -9.67 -1.19
N TRP A 9 -0.59 -10.33 -0.60
CA TRP A 9 -1.10 -11.55 -1.18
C TRP A 9 -2.60 -11.54 -1.00
N ILE A 10 -3.26 -12.23 -1.91
CA ILE A 10 -4.71 -12.21 -1.96
C ILE A 10 -5.21 -13.53 -1.43
N GLU A 11 -6.09 -13.45 -0.45
CA GLU A 11 -6.63 -14.63 0.17
C GLU A 11 -8.15 -14.54 0.11
N GLY A 12 -8.80 -15.69 -0.04
CA GLY A 12 -10.24 -15.75 -0.09
C GLY A 12 -10.74 -15.63 -1.51
N PRO A 13 -12.01 -15.29 -1.67
CA PRO A 13 -12.59 -15.22 -3.02
C PRO A 13 -11.92 -14.12 -3.83
N GLU A 14 -11.76 -14.40 -5.11
CA GLU A 14 -11.24 -13.40 -6.01
C GLU A 14 -12.36 -12.44 -6.40
N PHE A 15 -11.97 -11.20 -6.62
CA PHE A 15 -12.90 -10.19 -7.08
C PHE A 15 -12.73 -9.99 -8.57
N PRO A 16 -13.76 -9.47 -9.23
CA PRO A 16 -13.66 -9.22 -10.67
C PRO A 16 -12.54 -8.24 -10.99
N GLU A 17 -11.98 -8.39 -12.17
CA GLU A 17 -11.02 -7.44 -12.69
C GLU A 17 -11.62 -6.05 -12.67
N GLY A 18 -10.82 -5.05 -12.35
CA GLY A 18 -11.27 -3.68 -12.26
C GLY A 18 -11.84 -3.29 -10.91
N THR A 19 -11.94 -4.24 -9.98
CA THR A 19 -12.41 -3.92 -8.64
C THR A 19 -11.45 -2.94 -7.97
N LYS A 20 -11.99 -1.91 -7.34
CA LYS A 20 -11.18 -0.95 -6.62
C LYS A 20 -10.86 -1.49 -5.24
N VAL A 21 -9.60 -1.46 -4.88
CA VAL A 21 -9.16 -1.93 -3.57
C VAL A 21 -8.21 -0.90 -2.97
N THR A 22 -8.14 -0.88 -1.66
CA THR A 22 -7.21 -0.04 -0.92
C THR A 22 -6.25 -0.94 -0.18
N GLU A 23 -4.97 -0.64 -0.26
CA GLU A 23 -3.94 -1.42 0.41
C GLU A 23 -3.72 -0.83 1.80
N LEU A 24 -3.58 -1.70 2.80
CA LEU A 24 -3.42 -1.29 4.19
C LEU A 24 -2.04 -1.67 4.68
N GLU A 25 -1.43 -0.76 5.43
CA GLU A 25 -0.10 -0.96 6.02
C GLU A 25 -0.12 -0.58 7.49
N ASP A 26 0.65 -1.28 8.30
CA ASP A 26 0.86 -0.88 9.69
C ASP A 26 1.78 0.32 9.76
N VAL A 27 2.96 0.19 9.21
CA VAL A 27 4.00 1.21 9.27
C VAL A 27 4.60 1.36 7.88
N THR A 28 4.79 2.60 7.48
CA THR A 28 5.40 2.89 6.19
C THR A 28 6.64 3.73 6.43
N THR A 29 7.75 3.32 5.85
CA THR A 29 8.99 4.08 5.91
C THR A 29 9.23 4.78 4.59
N THR A 30 9.93 4.14 3.67
CA THR A 30 10.20 4.73 2.35
C THR A 30 9.07 4.49 1.37
N GLY A 31 8.20 3.54 1.66
CA GLY A 31 7.08 3.21 0.79
C GLY A 31 7.35 2.08 -0.17
N GLY A 32 8.57 1.54 -0.17
CA GLY A 32 8.92 0.51 -1.15
C GLY A 32 8.05 -0.75 -1.05
N SER A 33 7.83 -1.25 0.16
CA SER A 33 7.02 -2.44 0.35
C SER A 33 5.57 -2.20 -0.08
N ALA A 34 5.02 -1.05 0.30
CA ALA A 34 3.64 -0.73 -0.06
C ALA A 34 3.50 -0.59 -1.56
N ILE A 35 4.48 0.04 -2.21
CA ILE A 35 4.45 0.18 -3.67
C ILE A 35 4.47 -1.18 -4.33
N LYS A 36 5.31 -2.09 -3.84
CA LYS A 36 5.34 -3.45 -4.40
C LYS A 36 4.01 -4.15 -4.23
N ALA A 37 3.38 -3.97 -3.08
CA ALA A 37 2.08 -4.57 -2.84
C ALA A 37 1.04 -4.02 -3.81
N VAL A 38 1.06 -2.71 -4.04
CA VAL A 38 0.14 -2.09 -5.00
C VAL A 38 0.39 -2.63 -6.39
N GLU A 39 1.66 -2.76 -6.78
CA GLU A 39 1.96 -3.26 -8.11
C GLU A 39 1.47 -4.68 -8.32
N LYS A 40 1.59 -5.52 -7.30
CA LYS A 40 1.05 -6.88 -7.38
C LYS A 40 -0.46 -6.86 -7.56
N LEU A 41 -1.14 -6.00 -6.82
CA LEU A 41 -2.59 -5.91 -6.95
C LEU A 41 -2.98 -5.40 -8.33
N ARG A 42 -2.27 -4.40 -8.84
CA ARG A 42 -2.54 -3.89 -10.18
C ARG A 42 -2.28 -4.94 -11.24
N ASP A 43 -1.22 -5.73 -11.09
CA ASP A 43 -0.93 -6.81 -12.02
C ASP A 43 -2.00 -7.88 -11.99
N ALA A 44 -2.68 -8.04 -10.87
CA ALA A 44 -3.78 -9.00 -10.76
C ALA A 44 -5.08 -8.45 -11.32
N GLY A 45 -5.08 -7.21 -11.82
CA GLY A 45 -6.24 -6.64 -12.48
C GLY A 45 -7.07 -5.71 -11.61
N TYR A 46 -6.62 -5.40 -10.41
CA TYR A 46 -7.37 -4.51 -9.52
C TYR A 46 -6.95 -3.06 -9.73
N VAL A 47 -7.85 -2.16 -9.34
CA VAL A 47 -7.56 -0.73 -9.37
C VAL A 47 -7.18 -0.30 -7.97
N VAL A 48 -5.95 0.18 -7.82
CA VAL A 48 -5.44 0.62 -6.53
C VAL A 48 -5.00 2.05 -6.67
N GLU A 49 -5.68 2.95 -5.96
CA GLU A 49 -5.39 4.37 -6.03
C GLU A 49 -4.85 4.89 -4.71
N ARG A 50 -4.95 4.08 -3.65
CA ARG A 50 -4.67 4.58 -2.31
C ARG A 50 -4.08 3.50 -1.44
N VAL A 51 -3.15 3.93 -0.60
CA VAL A 51 -2.62 3.13 0.50
C VAL A 51 -2.98 3.86 1.78
N VAL A 52 -3.47 3.13 2.77
CA VAL A 52 -3.70 3.67 4.10
C VAL A 52 -2.68 3.04 5.03
N THR A 53 -1.94 3.87 5.74
CA THR A 53 -0.98 3.38 6.72
C THR A 53 -1.34 3.93 8.10
N ILE A 54 -1.13 3.12 9.13
CA ILE A 54 -1.38 3.57 10.47
C ILE A 54 -0.33 4.60 10.87
N VAL A 55 0.94 4.30 10.61
CA VAL A 55 2.03 5.22 10.96
C VAL A 55 2.91 5.44 9.74
N ASP A 56 3.11 6.70 9.39
CA ASP A 56 4.09 7.09 8.37
C ASP A 56 5.31 7.65 9.10
N ARG A 57 6.45 7.03 8.90
CA ARG A 57 7.68 7.45 9.52
C ARG A 57 8.34 8.64 8.81
N GLN A 58 7.70 9.12 7.76
CA GLN A 58 8.12 10.34 7.05
C GLN A 58 9.51 10.20 6.45
N GLU A 59 9.72 9.07 5.78
CA GLU A 59 11.00 8.79 5.13
C GLU A 59 10.86 8.80 3.61
N GLY A 60 9.92 9.60 3.10
CA GLY A 60 9.79 9.80 1.66
C GLY A 60 8.68 9.01 0.99
N ALA A 61 7.82 8.34 1.77
CA ALA A 61 6.80 7.48 1.18
C ALA A 61 5.79 8.26 0.34
N ILE A 62 5.36 9.43 0.82
CA ILE A 62 4.37 10.22 0.09
C ILE A 62 4.88 10.52 -1.31
N GLU A 63 6.11 11.01 -1.39
CA GLU A 63 6.70 11.38 -2.67
C GLU A 63 6.90 10.18 -3.58
N ALA A 64 7.38 9.08 -2.99
CA ALA A 64 7.61 7.88 -3.78
C ALA A 64 6.31 7.33 -4.35
N MET A 65 5.26 7.33 -3.55
CA MET A 65 3.97 6.83 -4.00
C MET A 65 3.34 7.74 -5.02
N ALA A 66 3.55 9.05 -4.89
CA ALA A 66 3.00 9.98 -5.87
C ALA A 66 3.56 9.71 -7.27
N THR A 67 4.80 9.26 -7.38
CA THR A 67 5.37 8.93 -8.69
C THR A 67 4.69 7.73 -9.33
N LYS A 68 3.93 6.97 -8.57
CA LYS A 68 3.22 5.79 -9.04
C LYS A 68 1.71 6.01 -9.05
N ASP A 69 1.28 7.25 -8.93
CA ASP A 69 -0.15 7.59 -8.89
C ASP A 69 -0.85 6.90 -7.73
N ILE A 70 -0.21 6.90 -6.57
CA ILE A 70 -0.78 6.35 -5.36
C ILE A 70 -0.91 7.47 -4.34
N GLU A 71 -2.10 7.59 -3.75
CA GLU A 71 -2.32 8.51 -2.64
C GLU A 71 -2.00 7.77 -1.34
N LEU A 72 -1.18 8.38 -0.49
CA LEU A 72 -0.92 7.81 0.83
C LEU A 72 -1.75 8.55 1.86
N ARG A 73 -2.61 7.83 2.55
CA ARG A 73 -3.38 8.33 3.68
C ARG A 73 -2.75 7.82 4.95
N ARG A 74 -2.48 8.71 5.88
CA ARG A 74 -1.80 8.39 7.14
C ARG A 74 -2.72 8.70 8.29
N LEU A 75 -2.82 7.78 9.23
CA LEU A 75 -3.57 8.06 10.46
C LEU A 75 -2.69 8.84 11.43
N PHE A 76 -1.41 8.46 11.51
CA PHE A 76 -0.44 9.14 12.35
C PHE A 76 0.87 9.29 11.62
N THR A 77 1.66 10.27 12.00
CA THR A 77 3.04 10.36 11.54
C THR A 77 3.94 10.08 12.74
N ILE A 78 5.24 9.87 12.46
CA ILE A 78 6.16 9.65 13.57
C ILE A 78 6.21 10.85 14.50
N ASP A 79 5.97 12.05 13.97
CA ASP A 79 5.94 13.26 14.79
C ASP A 79 4.79 13.26 15.78
N ASP A 80 3.70 12.58 15.46
CA ASP A 80 2.56 12.49 16.36
C ASP A 80 2.85 11.59 17.56
N LEU A 81 3.83 10.72 17.44
CA LEU A 81 4.07 9.66 18.42
C LEU A 81 5.27 9.94 19.32
N VAL A 82 6.07 10.94 19.03
CA VAL A 82 7.28 11.24 19.81
C VAL A 82 7.21 12.60 20.49
#